data_e0511416da5a1f3b3092a1d747dbc3c6
#
_entry.id   e0511416da5a1f3b3092a1d747dbc3c6
#
_cell.length_a   1.000
_cell.length_b   1.000
_cell.length_c   1.000
_cell.angle_alpha   90.00
_cell.angle_beta   90.00
_cell.angle_gamma   90.00
#
_symmetry.space_group_name_H-M   'P 1'
#
loop_
_entity.id
_entity.type
_entity.pdbx_description
1 polymer ?
#
loop_
_entity_poly.entity_id
_entity_poly.type
_entity_poly.pdbx_seq_one_letter_code
_entity_poly.pdbx_strand_id
1 'polypeptide(L)'
;MLNFKIDSNDIDKIGKFTKEEKDFRLKNLKYFNDTGFPNKRNEDWKFSDLKEIVSKNFKKLDLKISKLESPKVDLIKDFEHNYIVLINGELVLNEFKYKEKNKINIQSFTSENYFKTKETNPLINLNHALSNKGYFLEVKENYK
;
A
#
# COMPACT_ATOMS: atom_id res chain seq x y z
N MET A 1 -15.13 0.60 -19.58
CA MET A 1 -15.01 1.82 -18.77
C MET A 1 -15.05 1.40 -17.32
N LEU A 2 -14.26 1.99 -16.41
CA LEU A 2 -14.39 1.71 -14.98
C LEU A 2 -15.79 2.09 -14.52
N ASN A 3 -16.42 1.27 -13.67
CA ASN A 3 -17.75 1.53 -13.13
C ASN A 3 -17.75 2.59 -12.00
N PHE A 4 -16.58 3.07 -11.61
CA PHE A 4 -16.39 4.11 -10.61
C PHE A 4 -15.21 5.01 -10.98
N LYS A 5 -15.23 6.24 -10.50
CA LYS A 5 -14.17 7.22 -10.66
C LYS A 5 -13.53 7.46 -9.29
N ILE A 6 -12.21 7.55 -9.27
CA ILE A 6 -11.45 7.96 -8.10
C ILE A 6 -11.16 9.45 -8.25
N ASP A 7 -11.55 10.24 -7.26
CA ASP A 7 -11.40 11.70 -7.29
C ASP A 7 -10.78 12.27 -5.99
N SER A 8 -10.66 13.59 -5.92
CA SER A 8 -10.07 14.28 -4.77
C SER A 8 -10.83 14.05 -3.46
N ASN A 9 -12.15 13.81 -3.53
CA ASN A 9 -12.96 13.55 -2.33
C ASN A 9 -12.59 12.22 -1.69
N ASP A 10 -12.07 11.27 -2.47
CA ASP A 10 -11.61 9.99 -1.92
C ASP A 10 -10.35 10.17 -1.08
N ILE A 11 -9.48 11.12 -1.44
CA ILE A 11 -8.33 11.50 -0.61
C ILE A 11 -8.81 12.09 0.73
N ASP A 12 -9.80 12.96 0.71
CA ASP A 12 -10.33 13.60 1.92
C ASP A 12 -11.04 12.61 2.87
N LYS A 13 -11.53 11.48 2.35
CA LYS A 13 -12.10 10.39 3.16
C LYS A 13 -11.06 9.55 3.90
N ILE A 14 -9.81 9.53 3.43
CA ILE A 14 -8.74 8.74 4.03
C ILE A 14 -8.27 9.36 5.33
N GLY A 15 -8.15 10.69 5.37
CA GLY A 15 -7.67 11.40 6.55
C GLY A 15 -7.46 12.90 6.33
N LYS A 16 -6.91 13.53 7.35
CA LYS A 16 -6.48 14.94 7.29
C LYS A 16 -5.00 14.99 6.97
N PHE A 17 -4.64 15.76 5.98
CA PHE A 17 -3.27 15.88 5.47
C PHE A 17 -2.79 17.33 5.55
N THR A 18 -1.48 17.52 5.63
CA THR A 18 -0.88 18.85 5.40
C THR A 18 -1.14 19.27 3.95
N LYS A 19 -0.91 20.54 3.64
CA LYS A 19 -1.08 21.03 2.28
C LYS A 19 -0.13 20.32 1.31
N GLU A 20 1.12 20.16 1.71
CA GLU A 20 2.16 19.48 0.93
C GLU A 20 1.79 18.03 0.63
N GLU A 21 1.30 17.30 1.64
CA GLU A 21 0.84 15.92 1.49
C GLU A 21 -0.37 15.83 0.56
N LYS A 22 -1.33 16.75 0.70
CA LYS A 22 -2.51 16.77 -0.15
C LYS A 22 -2.13 17.05 -1.60
N ASP A 23 -1.25 18.01 -1.84
CA ASP A 23 -0.76 18.36 -3.18
C ASP A 23 -0.01 17.18 -3.82
N PHE A 24 0.82 16.47 -3.05
CA PHE A 24 1.49 15.25 -3.50
C PHE A 24 0.48 14.17 -3.90
N ARG A 25 -0.51 13.90 -3.06
CA ARG A 25 -1.55 12.90 -3.32
C ARG A 25 -2.38 13.24 -4.55
N LEU A 26 -2.79 14.49 -4.70
CA LEU A 26 -3.54 14.97 -5.85
C LEU A 26 -2.75 14.85 -7.15
N LYS A 27 -1.46 15.16 -7.12
CA LYS A 27 -0.57 14.98 -8.28
C LYS A 27 -0.48 13.52 -8.71
N ASN A 28 -0.30 12.60 -7.77
CA ASN A 28 -0.25 11.17 -8.04
C ASN A 28 -1.61 10.63 -8.54
N LEU A 29 -2.71 11.09 -7.95
CA LEU A 29 -4.05 10.75 -8.40
C LEU A 29 -4.31 11.22 -9.84
N LYS A 30 -3.90 12.45 -10.16
CA LYS A 30 -4.01 12.97 -11.52
C LYS A 30 -3.24 12.09 -12.50
N TYR A 31 -1.99 11.74 -12.18
CA TYR A 31 -1.18 10.88 -13.03
C TYR A 31 -1.86 9.52 -13.26
N PHE A 32 -2.36 8.89 -12.20
CA PHE A 32 -3.11 7.65 -12.31
C PHE A 32 -4.37 7.80 -13.18
N ASN A 33 -5.15 8.86 -13.00
CA ASN A 33 -6.37 9.09 -13.77
C ASN A 33 -6.09 9.34 -15.26
N ASP A 34 -4.95 9.97 -15.58
CA ASP A 34 -4.52 10.19 -16.97
C ASP A 34 -4.02 8.88 -17.63
N THR A 35 -3.40 8.00 -16.86
CA THR A 35 -2.81 6.74 -17.36
C THR A 35 -3.78 5.56 -17.23
N GLY A 36 -4.50 5.47 -16.12
CA GLY A 36 -5.42 4.38 -15.78
C GLY A 36 -4.73 3.10 -15.31
N PHE A 37 -5.53 2.06 -15.10
CA PHE A 37 -4.99 0.73 -14.79
C PHE A 37 -4.25 0.13 -15.98
N PRO A 38 -3.14 -0.60 -15.72
CA PRO A 38 -2.41 -1.31 -16.77
C PRO A 38 -3.31 -2.30 -17.52
N ASN A 39 -3.03 -2.48 -18.78
CA ASN A 39 -3.73 -3.40 -19.66
C ASN A 39 -2.71 -4.19 -20.52
N LYS A 40 -3.19 -5.10 -21.35
CA LYS A 40 -2.36 -5.97 -22.21
C LYS A 40 -1.41 -5.24 -23.17
N ARG A 41 -1.55 -3.93 -23.38
CA ARG A 41 -0.63 -3.13 -24.19
C ARG A 41 0.63 -2.73 -23.44
N ASN A 42 0.60 -2.83 -22.10
CA ASN A 42 1.78 -2.62 -21.27
C ASN A 42 2.57 -3.92 -21.22
N GLU A 43 3.86 -3.89 -21.52
CA GLU A 43 4.70 -5.09 -21.67
C GLU A 43 4.68 -5.98 -20.43
N ASP A 44 4.80 -5.39 -19.24
CA ASP A 44 4.76 -6.11 -17.96
C ASP A 44 3.39 -6.75 -17.69
N TRP A 45 2.34 -6.36 -18.42
CA TRP A 45 0.96 -6.79 -18.24
C TRP A 45 0.39 -7.54 -19.45
N LYS A 46 1.21 -7.93 -20.42
CA LYS A 46 0.76 -8.56 -21.67
C LYS A 46 -0.09 -9.83 -21.47
N PHE A 47 0.07 -10.52 -20.33
CA PHE A 47 -0.69 -11.72 -19.98
C PHE A 47 -1.87 -11.43 -19.05
N SER A 48 -2.03 -10.19 -18.57
CA SER A 48 -3.06 -9.82 -17.59
C SER A 48 -3.62 -8.43 -17.90
N ASP A 49 -4.92 -8.32 -18.03
CA ASP A 49 -5.59 -7.03 -18.20
C ASP A 49 -6.19 -6.58 -16.87
N LEU A 50 -5.40 -5.84 -16.08
CA LEU A 50 -5.88 -5.36 -14.79
C LEU A 50 -7.05 -4.39 -14.93
N LYS A 51 -7.08 -3.58 -15.98
CA LYS A 51 -8.20 -2.68 -16.27
C LYS A 51 -9.50 -3.47 -16.48
N GLU A 52 -9.44 -4.56 -17.22
CA GLU A 52 -10.59 -5.43 -17.45
C GLU A 52 -11.02 -6.13 -16.15
N ILE A 53 -10.06 -6.68 -15.40
CA ILE A 53 -10.31 -7.35 -14.11
C ILE A 53 -11.00 -6.39 -13.14
N VAL A 54 -10.47 -5.18 -12.97
CA VAL A 54 -11.05 -4.19 -12.06
C VAL A 54 -12.45 -3.77 -12.52
N SER A 55 -12.64 -3.51 -13.82
CA SER A 55 -13.95 -3.08 -14.34
C SER A 55 -15.05 -4.13 -14.21
N LYS A 56 -14.70 -5.42 -14.25
CA LYS A 56 -15.66 -6.53 -14.11
C LYS A 56 -16.00 -6.85 -12.64
N ASN A 57 -15.03 -6.72 -11.75
CA ASN A 57 -15.15 -7.24 -10.39
C ASN A 57 -15.43 -6.16 -9.34
N PHE A 58 -15.13 -4.90 -9.62
CA PHE A 58 -15.29 -3.82 -8.66
C PHE A 58 -16.28 -2.77 -9.15
N LYS A 59 -17.30 -2.50 -8.34
CA LYS A 59 -18.35 -1.51 -8.65
C LYS A 59 -18.09 -0.16 -8.00
N LYS A 60 -17.34 -0.13 -6.93
CA LYS A 60 -17.00 1.08 -6.16
C LYS A 60 -15.67 0.92 -5.43
N LEU A 61 -15.06 2.05 -5.11
CA LEU A 61 -13.96 2.12 -4.15
C LEU A 61 -14.56 2.16 -2.73
N ASP A 62 -14.12 1.27 -1.87
CA ASP A 62 -14.46 1.31 -0.44
C ASP A 62 -13.17 1.52 0.36
N LEU A 63 -13.08 2.71 0.98
CA LEU A 63 -11.94 3.12 1.79
C LEU A 63 -12.17 2.88 3.29
N LYS A 64 -13.30 2.26 3.66
CA LYS A 64 -13.57 1.94 5.06
C LYS A 64 -12.74 0.75 5.48
N ILE A 65 -12.00 0.95 6.56
CA ILE A 65 -11.31 -0.15 7.23
C ILE A 65 -12.37 -0.95 7.98
N SER A 66 -12.62 -2.19 7.57
CA SER A 66 -13.42 -3.12 8.34
C SER A 66 -12.71 -3.43 9.66
N LYS A 67 -13.46 -3.63 10.74
CA LYS A 67 -12.89 -4.11 12.00
C LYS A 67 -12.10 -5.38 11.72
N LEU A 68 -10.82 -5.34 12.07
CA LEU A 68 -9.94 -6.49 11.93
C LEU A 68 -10.30 -7.51 13.02
N GLU A 69 -10.71 -8.70 12.62
CA GLU A 69 -10.74 -9.84 13.53
C GLU A 69 -9.31 -10.27 13.82
N SER A 70 -9.05 -10.72 15.04
CA SER A 70 -7.72 -11.25 15.39
C SER A 70 -7.38 -12.42 14.46
N PRO A 71 -6.29 -12.33 13.70
CA PRO A 71 -5.97 -13.38 12.75
C PRO A 71 -5.55 -14.65 13.47
N LYS A 72 -6.02 -15.79 12.99
CA LYS A 72 -5.34 -17.05 13.24
C LYS A 72 -4.11 -17.06 12.34
N VAL A 73 -2.93 -16.95 12.93
CA VAL A 73 -1.67 -16.98 12.19
C VAL A 73 -1.12 -18.40 12.29
N ASP A 74 -1.15 -19.13 11.19
CA ASP A 74 -0.45 -20.40 11.09
C ASP A 74 1.02 -20.13 10.78
N LEU A 75 1.85 -20.15 11.81
CA LEU A 75 3.29 -19.97 11.68
C LEU A 75 3.96 -21.22 11.11
N ILE A 76 5.00 -21.01 10.33
CA ILE A 76 5.88 -22.11 9.89
C ILE A 76 6.57 -22.66 11.14
N LYS A 77 6.42 -23.95 11.42
CA LYS A 77 6.83 -24.56 12.70
C LYS A 77 8.27 -25.06 12.73
N ASP A 78 8.88 -25.26 11.59
CA ASP A 78 10.11 -26.04 11.48
C ASP A 78 11.42 -25.22 11.58
N PHE A 79 11.34 -23.93 11.82
CA PHE A 79 12.52 -23.08 12.05
C PHE A 79 12.20 -21.84 12.89
N GLU A 80 13.22 -21.34 13.59
CA GLU A 80 13.12 -20.06 14.32
C GLU A 80 13.00 -18.90 13.32
N HIS A 81 12.00 -18.03 13.52
CA HIS A 81 11.80 -16.86 12.68
C HIS A 81 11.09 -15.73 13.42
N ASN A 82 11.35 -14.52 12.99
CA ASN A 82 10.53 -13.37 13.35
C ASN A 82 9.44 -13.15 12.30
N TYR A 83 8.31 -12.60 12.69
CA TYR A 83 7.21 -12.38 11.77
C TYR A 83 6.48 -11.06 11.99
N ILE A 84 5.91 -10.58 10.93
CA ILE A 84 5.07 -9.40 10.86
C ILE A 84 3.76 -9.82 10.22
N VAL A 85 2.65 -9.45 10.81
CA VAL A 85 1.32 -9.71 10.27
C VAL A 85 0.66 -8.41 9.89
N LEU A 86 0.34 -8.30 8.61
CA LEU A 86 -0.41 -7.19 8.05
C LEU A 86 -1.77 -7.69 7.58
N ILE A 87 -2.85 -7.01 7.95
CA ILE A 87 -4.20 -7.30 7.47
C ILE A 87 -4.75 -6.03 6.84
N ASN A 88 -5.09 -6.10 5.57
CA ASN A 88 -5.55 -4.95 4.79
C ASN A 88 -4.62 -3.73 4.89
N GLY A 89 -3.31 -3.98 4.98
CA GLY A 89 -2.30 -2.93 5.12
C GLY A 89 -2.10 -2.40 6.54
N GLU A 90 -2.82 -2.92 7.53
CA GLU A 90 -2.64 -2.58 8.95
C GLU A 90 -1.69 -3.55 9.64
N LEU A 91 -0.71 -3.02 10.36
CA LEU A 91 0.16 -3.81 11.22
C LEU A 91 -0.63 -4.29 12.42
N VAL A 92 -0.91 -5.58 12.49
CA VAL A 92 -1.69 -6.21 13.56
C VAL A 92 -0.78 -6.82 14.60
N LEU A 93 0.32 -7.42 14.16
CA LEU A 93 1.24 -8.12 15.03
C LEU A 93 2.67 -8.00 14.49
N ASN A 94 3.61 -7.78 15.41
CA ASN A 94 5.04 -7.87 15.15
C ASN A 94 5.70 -8.63 16.29
N GLU A 95 6.33 -9.75 15.97
CA GLU A 95 6.96 -10.62 16.96
C GLU A 95 8.44 -10.81 16.62
N PHE A 96 9.28 -10.08 17.35
CA PHE A 96 10.73 -10.16 17.20
C PHE A 96 11.34 -10.80 18.45
N LYS A 97 11.19 -12.11 18.55
CA LYS A 97 11.58 -12.90 19.74
C LYS A 97 12.96 -13.52 19.64
N TYR A 98 13.45 -13.73 18.43
CA TYR A 98 14.69 -14.46 18.19
C TYR A 98 15.91 -13.55 18.26
N LYS A 99 17.06 -14.18 18.12
CA LYS A 99 18.37 -13.51 18.19
C LYS A 99 18.41 -12.26 17.33
N GLU A 100 19.11 -11.25 17.81
CA GLU A 100 19.32 -10.00 17.09
C GLU A 100 18.06 -9.16 16.83
N LYS A 101 17.00 -9.39 17.60
CA LYS A 101 15.75 -8.59 17.50
C LYS A 101 15.98 -7.06 17.55
N ASN A 102 17.09 -6.60 18.15
CA ASN A 102 17.49 -5.20 18.18
C ASN A 102 18.03 -4.68 16.84
N LYS A 103 18.26 -5.56 15.88
CA LYS A 103 18.66 -5.22 14.51
C LYS A 103 17.46 -5.02 13.58
N ILE A 104 16.25 -5.32 14.03
CA ILE A 104 15.02 -5.10 13.27
C ILE A 104 14.23 -3.98 13.93
N ASN A 105 13.81 -3.02 13.13
CA ASN A 105 12.96 -1.93 13.57
C ASN A 105 11.82 -1.73 12.57
N ILE A 106 10.59 -1.63 13.06
CA ILE A 106 9.42 -1.30 12.26
C ILE A 106 8.76 -0.04 12.81
N GLN A 107 8.56 0.93 11.96
CA GLN A 107 7.97 2.22 12.30
C GLN A 107 6.86 2.56 11.33
N SER A 108 5.86 3.28 11.81
CA SER A 108 4.85 3.86 10.92
C SER A 108 5.53 4.83 9.96
N PHE A 109 5.13 4.75 8.72
CA PHE A 109 5.62 5.63 7.67
C PHE A 109 5.15 7.06 7.94
N THR A 110 6.06 8.02 7.89
CA THR A 110 5.73 9.44 8.01
C THR A 110 5.72 10.11 6.63
N SER A 111 4.96 11.20 6.51
CA SER A 111 4.84 11.97 5.28
C SER A 111 6.17 12.40 4.66
N GLU A 112 7.17 12.69 5.49
CA GLU A 112 8.49 13.15 5.04
C GLU A 112 9.21 12.15 4.13
N ASN A 113 8.90 10.85 4.25
CA ASN A 113 9.51 9.80 3.46
C ASN A 113 8.82 9.59 2.10
N TYR A 114 7.58 10.06 1.94
CA TYR A 114 6.78 9.89 0.72
C TYR A 114 7.20 10.79 -0.45
N PHE A 115 7.72 11.97 -0.16
CA PHE A 115 7.83 13.02 -1.18
C PHE A 115 9.02 12.91 -2.13
N LYS A 116 9.87 11.91 -1.98
CA LYS A 116 11.17 11.89 -2.68
C LYS A 116 11.19 11.10 -3.99
N THR A 117 10.17 10.34 -4.32
CA THR A 117 10.19 9.47 -5.50
C THR A 117 9.33 10.03 -6.64
N LYS A 118 9.97 10.25 -7.79
CA LYS A 118 9.25 10.46 -9.04
C LYS A 118 8.92 9.09 -9.61
N GLU A 119 7.64 8.76 -9.63
CA GLU A 119 7.19 7.44 -10.02
C GLU A 119 6.40 7.51 -11.34
N THR A 120 6.65 6.55 -12.22
CA THR A 120 5.98 6.44 -13.52
C THR A 120 4.98 5.28 -13.58
N ASN A 121 5.02 4.36 -12.61
CA ASN A 121 4.07 3.25 -12.53
C ASN A 121 2.72 3.74 -12.00
N PRO A 122 1.62 3.57 -12.76
CA PRO A 122 0.31 4.06 -12.35
C PRO A 122 -0.23 3.42 -11.07
N LEU A 123 0.13 2.17 -10.77
CA LEU A 123 -0.31 1.50 -9.53
C LEU A 123 0.41 2.06 -8.30
N ILE A 124 1.69 2.41 -8.43
CA ILE A 124 2.43 3.08 -7.36
C ILE A 124 1.87 4.49 -7.15
N ASN A 125 1.55 5.20 -8.24
CA ASN A 125 0.89 6.51 -8.13
C ASN A 125 -0.49 6.40 -7.44
N LEU A 126 -1.29 5.37 -7.77
CA LEU A 126 -2.55 5.12 -7.09
C LEU A 126 -2.34 4.85 -5.59
N ASN A 127 -1.34 4.03 -5.25
CA ASN A 127 -0.97 3.77 -3.86
C ASN A 127 -0.54 5.06 -3.14
N HIS A 128 0.31 5.87 -3.75
CA HIS A 128 0.72 7.17 -3.19
C HIS A 128 -0.46 8.13 -2.98
N ALA A 129 -1.46 8.08 -3.83
CA ALA A 129 -2.65 8.92 -3.70
C ALA A 129 -3.55 8.48 -2.55
N LEU A 130 -3.75 7.16 -2.38
CA LEU A 130 -4.82 6.60 -1.55
C LEU A 130 -4.34 5.85 -0.29
N SER A 131 -3.05 5.58 -0.12
CA SER A 131 -2.58 4.90 1.10
C SER A 131 -2.85 5.75 2.34
N ASN A 132 -3.43 5.14 3.35
CA ASN A 132 -3.67 5.78 4.64
C ASN A 132 -2.64 5.37 5.70
N LYS A 133 -1.94 4.27 5.47
CA LYS A 133 -0.89 3.74 6.34
C LYS A 133 0.24 3.13 5.52
N GLY A 134 1.40 3.13 6.11
CA GLY A 134 2.58 2.47 5.59
C GLY A 134 3.58 2.24 6.73
N TYR A 135 4.53 1.36 6.51
CA TYR A 135 5.53 1.01 7.50
C TYR A 135 6.90 1.00 6.86
N PHE A 136 7.85 1.48 7.61
CA PHE A 136 9.27 1.40 7.28
C PHE A 136 9.87 0.25 8.10
N LEU A 137 10.41 -0.74 7.42
CA LEU A 137 11.14 -1.85 8.02
C LEU A 137 12.63 -1.62 7.80
N GLU A 138 13.35 -1.45 8.88
CA GLU A 138 14.81 -1.37 8.87
C GLU A 138 15.40 -2.68 9.40
N VAL A 139 16.26 -3.27 8.61
CA VAL A 139 17.07 -4.42 9.00
C VAL A 139 18.54 -3.97 8.97
N LYS A 140 19.19 -3.96 10.13
CA LYS A 140 20.59 -3.54 10.25
C LYS A 140 21.52 -4.58 9.63
N GLU A 141 22.72 -4.12 9.29
CA GLU A 141 23.76 -4.97 8.72
C GLU A 141 24.05 -6.22 9.58
N ASN A 142 24.43 -7.29 8.90
CA ASN A 142 24.76 -8.59 9.50
C ASN A 142 23.65 -9.20 10.36
N TYR A 143 22.38 -8.92 10.05
CA TYR A 143 21.27 -9.68 10.61
C TYR A 143 21.30 -11.12 10.07
N LYS A 144 21.19 -12.11 10.99
CA LYS A 144 21.16 -13.54 10.67
C LYS A 144 19.84 -14.16 11.10
#